data_ae18bc3dd5083e783a54580faf07b701
#
_entry.id   ae18bc3dd5083e783a54580faf07b701
#
_cell.length_a   1.000
_cell.length_b   1.000
_cell.length_c   1.000
_cell.angle_alpha   90.00
_cell.angle_beta   90.00
_cell.angle_gamma   90.00
#
_symmetry.space_group_name_H-M   'P 1'
#
loop_
_entity.id
_entity.type
_entity.pdbx_description
1 polymer ?
#
loop_
_entity_poly.entity_id
_entity_poly.type
_entity_poly.pdbx_seq_one_letter_code
_entity_poly.pdbx_strand_id
1 'polypeptide(L)'
;MPVPPSEGVMARSLLRDDAYKALRTAIVDGTLAPGERLRDDELSRWLGVSRTPIREALSRLEHAGLVQTQPGRHTIVSPIDIREARAAQSVAAAMHELAVREAITNISAGDLAAMRLANTRFAAALDAHDPDAALAADDEFHAVAVEASANPYIAAVLEQVTPVLRRLERIRFASRDGRHSVALHEQIIARCEAGDSEGAGRAARDNWHTLIAAPEATESGERDAG
;
A
#
# COMPACT_ATOMS: atom_id res chain seq x y z
N MET A 1 0.24 14.96 39.49
CA MET A 1 0.50 16.07 38.54
C MET A 1 -0.76 16.32 37.74
N PRO A 2 -1.41 17.50 37.82
CA PRO A 2 -2.59 17.77 37.01
C PRO A 2 -2.19 17.84 35.54
N VAL A 3 -2.85 17.07 34.70
CA VAL A 3 -2.65 17.09 33.22
C VAL A 3 -3.31 18.39 32.73
N PRO A 4 -2.60 19.27 32.00
CA PRO A 4 -3.19 20.48 31.44
C PRO A 4 -4.26 20.15 30.39
N PRO A 5 -5.27 21.00 30.19
CA PRO A 5 -6.36 20.77 29.23
C PRO A 5 -5.81 20.59 27.80
N SER A 6 -6.33 19.61 27.10
CA SER A 6 -5.77 18.99 25.88
C SER A 6 -6.05 19.73 24.56
N GLU A 7 -6.60 20.94 24.56
CA GLU A 7 -7.03 21.63 23.32
C GLU A 7 -5.91 21.89 22.29
N GLY A 8 -4.65 22.01 22.74
CA GLY A 8 -3.52 22.22 21.82
C GLY A 8 -2.85 20.93 21.29
N VAL A 9 -3.11 19.78 21.94
CA VAL A 9 -2.44 18.52 21.59
C VAL A 9 -3.18 17.83 20.42
N MET A 10 -4.50 17.89 20.39
CA MET A 10 -5.29 17.30 19.32
C MET A 10 -5.07 17.99 17.96
N ALA A 11 -4.99 19.33 17.93
CA ALA A 11 -4.71 20.07 16.70
C ALA A 11 -3.32 19.74 16.11
N ARG A 12 -2.31 19.50 16.96
CA ARG A 12 -0.96 19.11 16.51
C ARG A 12 -0.90 17.69 15.94
N SER A 13 -1.67 16.77 16.52
CA SER A 13 -1.77 15.38 16.02
C SER A 13 -2.38 15.35 14.63
N LEU A 14 -3.47 16.09 14.38
CA LEU A 14 -4.10 16.20 13.07
C LEU A 14 -3.15 16.76 12.00
N LEU A 15 -2.45 17.85 12.29
CA LEU A 15 -1.49 18.46 11.35
C LEU A 15 -0.33 17.53 10.99
N ARG A 16 0.12 16.70 11.93
CA ARG A 16 1.17 15.70 11.68
C ARG A 16 0.68 14.58 10.77
N ASP A 17 -0.51 14.07 11.01
CA ASP A 17 -1.11 13.00 10.22
C ASP A 17 -1.50 13.49 8.82
N ASP A 18 -1.97 14.71 8.70
CA ASP A 18 -2.25 15.36 7.41
C ASP A 18 -0.97 15.59 6.61
N ALA A 19 0.12 16.05 7.25
CA ALA A 19 1.42 16.20 6.60
C ALA A 19 1.97 14.86 6.11
N TYR A 20 1.89 13.81 6.93
CA TYR A 20 2.29 12.46 6.53
C TYR A 20 1.50 11.95 5.31
N LYS A 21 0.16 12.07 5.35
CA LYS A 21 -0.71 11.65 4.24
C LYS A 21 -0.40 12.42 2.95
N ALA A 22 -0.27 13.74 3.03
CA ALA A 22 0.03 14.57 1.86
C ALA A 22 1.39 14.23 1.23
N LEU A 23 2.44 14.09 2.04
CA LEU A 23 3.77 13.71 1.56
C LEU A 23 3.78 12.29 0.99
N ARG A 24 3.11 11.33 1.65
CA ARG A 24 2.98 9.96 1.16
C ARG A 24 2.31 9.94 -0.22
N THR A 25 1.19 10.63 -0.37
CA THR A 25 0.47 10.74 -1.65
C THR A 25 1.39 11.31 -2.72
N ALA A 26 2.06 12.43 -2.46
CA ALA A 26 2.96 13.07 -3.42
C ALA A 26 4.17 12.21 -3.84
N ILE A 27 4.63 11.31 -2.97
CA ILE A 27 5.68 10.35 -3.31
C ILE A 27 5.12 9.20 -4.14
N VAL A 28 3.93 8.71 -3.80
CA VAL A 28 3.29 7.59 -4.51
C VAL A 28 2.84 7.99 -5.90
N ASP A 29 2.25 9.18 -6.07
CA ASP A 29 1.79 9.70 -7.35
C ASP A 29 2.92 10.26 -8.24
N GLY A 30 4.14 10.40 -7.68
CA GLY A 30 5.33 10.85 -8.38
C GLY A 30 5.48 12.37 -8.45
N THR A 31 4.62 13.14 -7.80
CA THR A 31 4.79 14.61 -7.62
C THR A 31 6.13 14.92 -6.97
N LEU A 32 6.53 14.10 -5.99
CA LEU A 32 7.89 14.07 -5.44
C LEU A 32 8.62 12.86 -6.02
N ALA A 33 9.53 13.11 -6.95
CA ALA A 33 10.18 12.08 -7.75
C ALA A 33 11.22 11.26 -6.95
N PRO A 34 11.49 9.99 -7.32
CA PRO A 34 12.58 9.20 -6.75
C PRO A 34 13.93 9.92 -6.84
N GLY A 35 14.66 9.97 -5.72
CA GLY A 35 15.93 10.68 -5.60
C GLY A 35 15.79 12.20 -5.38
N GLU A 36 14.58 12.74 -5.43
CA GLU A 36 14.34 14.17 -5.19
C GLU A 36 14.68 14.54 -3.75
N ARG A 37 15.36 15.68 -3.61
CA ARG A 37 15.76 16.20 -2.30
C ARG A 37 14.61 16.92 -1.63
N LEU A 38 14.27 16.48 -0.42
CA LEU A 38 13.23 17.05 0.42
C LEU A 38 13.84 18.06 1.42
N ARG A 39 13.32 19.29 1.42
CA ARG A 39 13.75 20.36 2.31
C ARG A 39 12.62 20.76 3.25
N ASP A 40 12.89 20.73 4.55
CA ASP A 40 11.89 21.03 5.59
C ASP A 40 11.18 22.37 5.36
N ASP A 41 11.91 23.40 4.89
CA ASP A 41 11.38 24.74 4.68
C ASP A 41 10.52 24.86 3.42
N GLU A 42 10.82 24.11 2.38
CA GLU A 42 10.00 24.03 1.16
C GLU A 42 8.70 23.27 1.44
N LEU A 43 8.79 22.12 2.10
CA LEU A 43 7.64 21.32 2.50
C LEU A 43 6.73 22.05 3.49
N SER A 44 7.31 22.78 4.45
CA SER A 44 6.56 23.63 5.39
C SER A 44 5.76 24.71 4.68
N ARG A 45 6.35 25.37 3.67
CA ARG A 45 5.66 26.39 2.86
C ARG A 45 4.56 25.78 2.00
N TRP A 46 4.84 24.63 1.39
CA TRP A 46 3.88 23.92 0.53
C TRP A 46 2.65 23.47 1.31
N LEU A 47 2.82 22.86 2.48
CA LEU A 47 1.73 22.32 3.29
C LEU A 47 1.14 23.31 4.29
N GLY A 48 1.72 24.53 4.43
CA GLY A 48 1.23 25.55 5.35
C GLY A 48 1.39 25.18 6.85
N VAL A 49 2.34 24.29 7.18
CA VAL A 49 2.59 23.83 8.55
C VAL A 49 4.02 24.19 9.02
N SER A 50 4.27 24.14 10.31
CA SER A 50 5.62 24.36 10.85
C SER A 50 6.56 23.19 10.53
N ARG A 51 7.88 23.36 10.75
CA ARG A 51 8.89 22.30 10.48
C ARG A 51 8.75 21.06 11.36
N THR A 52 8.18 21.18 12.55
CA THR A 52 8.04 20.04 13.48
C THR A 52 7.16 18.92 12.89
N PRO A 53 5.89 19.13 12.48
CA PRO A 53 5.09 18.10 11.85
C PRO A 53 5.69 17.57 10.54
N ILE A 54 6.46 18.39 9.79
CA ILE A 54 7.20 17.90 8.60
C ILE A 54 8.24 16.86 8.99
N ARG A 55 9.08 17.15 10.00
CA ARG A 55 10.13 16.22 10.46
C ARG A 55 9.55 14.92 11.01
N GLU A 56 8.45 15.01 11.76
CA GLU A 56 7.74 13.83 12.25
C GLU A 56 7.16 13.01 11.10
N ALA A 57 6.58 13.65 10.09
CA ALA A 57 6.09 12.99 8.89
C ALA A 57 7.23 12.33 8.08
N LEU A 58 8.35 13.04 7.87
CA LEU A 58 9.53 12.48 7.20
C LEU A 58 10.12 11.28 7.96
N SER A 59 10.17 11.32 9.29
CA SER A 59 10.59 10.17 10.10
C SER A 59 9.68 8.96 9.92
N ARG A 60 8.35 9.15 9.86
CA ARG A 60 7.41 8.06 9.58
C ARG A 60 7.57 7.51 8.16
N LEU A 61 7.79 8.38 7.17
CA LEU A 61 8.05 7.99 5.78
C LEU A 61 9.37 7.22 5.64
N GLU A 62 10.38 7.54 6.45
CA GLU A 62 11.64 6.81 6.50
C GLU A 62 11.44 5.38 7.03
N HIS A 63 10.64 5.21 8.10
CA HIS A 63 10.26 3.89 8.61
C HIS A 63 9.43 3.08 7.60
N ALA A 64 8.67 3.78 6.74
CA ALA A 64 7.89 3.17 5.66
C ALA A 64 8.71 2.97 4.35
N GLY A 65 10.02 3.22 4.36
CA GLY A 65 10.91 3.05 3.20
C GLY A 65 10.73 4.07 2.06
N LEU A 66 9.86 5.09 2.24
CA LEU A 66 9.56 6.07 1.18
C LEU A 66 10.57 7.21 1.08
N VAL A 67 11.32 7.48 2.13
CA VAL A 67 12.40 8.46 2.14
C VAL A 67 13.65 7.89 2.81
N GLN A 68 14.81 8.46 2.49
CA GLN A 68 16.10 8.12 3.08
C GLN A 68 16.77 9.36 3.60
N THR A 69 17.15 9.36 4.88
CA THR A 69 17.89 10.45 5.51
C THR A 69 19.36 10.08 5.62
N GLN A 70 20.22 10.86 4.96
CA GLN A 70 21.66 10.72 5.08
C GLN A 70 22.18 11.63 6.21
N PRO A 71 22.83 11.09 7.26
CA PRO A 71 23.34 11.90 8.37
C PRO A 71 24.20 13.07 7.91
N GLY A 72 23.87 14.26 8.38
CA GLY A 72 24.60 15.50 8.06
C GLY A 72 24.45 16.03 6.63
N ARG A 73 23.57 15.44 5.81
CA ARG A 73 23.43 15.83 4.40
C ARG A 73 22.01 16.27 4.03
N HIS A 74 21.12 15.35 3.75
CA HIS A 74 19.77 15.67 3.26
C HIS A 74 18.85 14.45 3.28
N THR A 75 17.55 14.69 3.29
CA THR A 75 16.51 13.69 3.06
C THR A 75 16.16 13.66 1.58
N ILE A 76 16.04 12.48 1.00
CA ILE A 76 15.60 12.25 -0.39
C ILE A 76 14.43 11.29 -0.43
N VAL A 77 13.61 11.36 -1.48
CA VAL A 77 12.66 10.29 -1.82
C VAL A 77 13.45 9.03 -2.15
N SER A 78 13.12 7.90 -1.52
CA SER A 78 13.81 6.63 -1.78
C SER A 78 13.71 6.26 -3.26
N PRO A 79 14.81 5.83 -3.91
CA PRO A 79 14.72 5.11 -5.16
C PRO A 79 13.83 3.87 -5.02
N ILE A 80 13.27 3.37 -6.15
CA ILE A 80 12.55 2.09 -6.12
C ILE A 80 13.57 0.96 -6.07
N ASP A 81 13.60 0.21 -4.98
CA ASP A 81 14.41 -1.01 -4.85
C ASP A 81 13.52 -2.24 -4.99
N ILE A 82 13.74 -3.02 -6.04
CA ILE A 82 12.94 -4.24 -6.33
C ILE A 82 13.15 -5.32 -5.27
N ARG A 83 14.31 -5.40 -4.62
CA ARG A 83 14.53 -6.39 -3.52
C ARG A 83 13.72 -6.01 -2.29
N GLU A 84 13.74 -4.74 -1.91
CA GLU A 84 12.94 -4.22 -0.82
C GLU A 84 11.44 -4.40 -1.12
N ALA A 85 11.01 -4.05 -2.32
CA ALA A 85 9.64 -4.24 -2.76
C ALA A 85 9.19 -5.71 -2.71
N ARG A 86 10.04 -6.67 -3.12
CA ARG A 86 9.74 -8.11 -3.00
C ARG A 86 9.62 -8.56 -1.54
N ALA A 87 10.47 -8.07 -0.66
CA ALA A 87 10.37 -8.35 0.76
C ALA A 87 9.05 -7.80 1.35
N ALA A 88 8.70 -6.54 1.02
CA ALA A 88 7.43 -5.94 1.41
C ALA A 88 6.23 -6.70 0.83
N GLN A 89 6.28 -7.11 -0.45
CA GLN A 89 5.25 -7.90 -1.11
C GLN A 89 4.98 -9.23 -0.39
N SER A 90 6.01 -9.95 0.01
CA SER A 90 5.84 -11.24 0.72
C SER A 90 5.15 -11.06 2.06
N VAL A 91 5.44 -9.97 2.78
CA VAL A 91 4.77 -9.64 4.04
C VAL A 91 3.32 -9.21 3.78
N ALA A 92 3.07 -8.33 2.81
CA ALA A 92 1.72 -7.91 2.45
C ALA A 92 0.85 -9.10 2.03
N ALA A 93 1.38 -10.01 1.20
CA ALA A 93 0.70 -11.23 0.76
C ALA A 93 0.28 -12.11 1.96
N ALA A 94 1.18 -12.32 2.92
CA ALA A 94 0.89 -13.09 4.13
C ALA A 94 -0.16 -12.40 5.02
N MET A 95 -0.11 -11.07 5.15
CA MET A 95 -1.08 -10.32 5.94
C MET A 95 -2.47 -10.32 5.30
N HIS A 96 -2.57 -10.16 3.99
CA HIS A 96 -3.85 -10.23 3.29
C HIS A 96 -4.43 -11.65 3.26
N GLU A 97 -3.60 -12.69 3.13
CA GLU A 97 -4.05 -14.07 3.33
C GLU A 97 -4.66 -14.25 4.72
N LEU A 98 -3.97 -13.81 5.77
CA LEU A 98 -4.45 -13.89 7.14
C LEU A 98 -5.73 -13.07 7.35
N ALA A 99 -5.78 -11.84 6.84
CA ALA A 99 -6.94 -10.97 6.94
C ALA A 99 -8.21 -11.63 6.37
N VAL A 100 -8.10 -12.15 5.14
CA VAL A 100 -9.23 -12.82 4.48
C VAL A 100 -9.66 -14.07 5.23
N ARG A 101 -8.71 -14.89 5.73
CA ARG A 101 -9.02 -16.09 6.51
C ARG A 101 -9.76 -15.78 7.81
N GLU A 102 -9.32 -14.74 8.53
CA GLU A 102 -9.96 -14.30 9.78
C GLU A 102 -11.30 -13.59 9.52
N ALA A 103 -11.42 -12.87 8.40
CA ALA A 103 -12.64 -12.17 8.02
C ALA A 103 -13.83 -13.11 7.73
N ILE A 104 -13.59 -14.33 7.28
CA ILE A 104 -14.64 -15.27 6.83
C ILE A 104 -15.79 -15.43 7.84
N THR A 105 -15.49 -15.41 9.12
CA THR A 105 -16.50 -15.57 10.18
C THR A 105 -17.32 -14.32 10.44
N ASN A 106 -16.82 -13.16 10.00
CA ASN A 106 -17.39 -11.86 10.32
C ASN A 106 -17.88 -11.10 9.08
N ILE A 107 -17.42 -11.50 7.89
CA ILE A 107 -17.74 -10.80 6.64
C ILE A 107 -19.24 -10.88 6.35
N SER A 108 -19.86 -9.72 6.19
CA SER A 108 -21.31 -9.61 5.93
C SER A 108 -21.61 -9.56 4.42
N ALA A 109 -22.89 -9.72 4.08
CA ALA A 109 -23.35 -9.49 2.70
C ALA A 109 -23.10 -8.04 2.24
N GLY A 110 -23.11 -7.08 3.16
CA GLY A 110 -22.75 -5.68 2.89
C GLY A 110 -21.28 -5.52 2.53
N ASP A 111 -20.38 -6.20 3.24
CA ASP A 111 -18.95 -6.21 2.96
C ASP A 111 -18.64 -6.82 1.60
N LEU A 112 -19.27 -7.95 1.26
CA LEU A 112 -19.13 -8.57 -0.06
C LEU A 112 -19.66 -7.66 -1.19
N ALA A 113 -20.73 -6.92 -0.95
CA ALA A 113 -21.23 -5.93 -1.90
C ALA A 113 -20.26 -4.76 -2.05
N ALA A 114 -19.62 -4.30 -0.96
CA ALA A 114 -18.59 -3.28 -0.99
C ALA A 114 -17.36 -3.74 -1.78
N MET A 115 -16.89 -4.97 -1.57
CA MET A 115 -15.80 -5.55 -2.37
C MET A 115 -16.13 -5.58 -3.86
N ARG A 116 -17.35 -6.01 -4.25
CA ARG A 116 -17.78 -5.99 -5.67
C ARG A 116 -17.80 -4.60 -6.26
N LEU A 117 -18.32 -3.62 -5.49
CA LEU A 117 -18.36 -2.25 -5.95
C LEU A 117 -16.95 -1.68 -6.15
N ALA A 118 -16.04 -1.93 -5.21
CA ALA A 118 -14.64 -1.55 -5.31
C ALA A 118 -13.97 -2.19 -6.54
N ASN A 119 -14.18 -3.49 -6.77
CA ASN A 119 -13.63 -4.19 -7.94
C ASN A 119 -14.21 -3.65 -9.27
N THR A 120 -15.48 -3.27 -9.30
CA THR A 120 -16.10 -2.61 -10.46
C THR A 120 -15.47 -1.24 -10.74
N ARG A 121 -15.23 -0.43 -9.70
CA ARG A 121 -14.53 0.86 -9.81
C ARG A 121 -13.10 0.68 -10.27
N PHE A 122 -12.42 -0.33 -9.74
CA PHE A 122 -11.06 -0.69 -10.15
C PHE A 122 -10.98 -1.01 -11.65
N ALA A 123 -11.87 -1.88 -12.14
CA ALA A 123 -11.94 -2.22 -13.56
C ALA A 123 -12.21 -0.99 -14.43
N ALA A 124 -13.16 -0.12 -14.05
CA ALA A 124 -13.48 1.11 -14.76
C ALA A 124 -12.30 2.09 -14.79
N ALA A 125 -11.55 2.23 -13.70
CA ALA A 125 -10.36 3.08 -13.61
C ALA A 125 -9.23 2.57 -14.52
N LEU A 126 -9.01 1.24 -14.58
CA LEU A 126 -8.06 0.63 -15.50
C LEU A 126 -8.43 0.87 -16.97
N ASP A 127 -9.73 0.82 -17.30
CA ASP A 127 -10.23 1.09 -18.65
C ASP A 127 -10.08 2.57 -19.03
N ALA A 128 -10.22 3.46 -18.05
CA ALA A 128 -10.00 4.89 -18.20
C ALA A 128 -8.51 5.29 -18.22
N HIS A 129 -7.58 4.36 -17.97
CA HIS A 129 -6.15 4.62 -17.79
C HIS A 129 -5.87 5.65 -16.67
N ASP A 130 -6.65 5.56 -15.59
CA ASP A 130 -6.50 6.38 -14.38
C ASP A 130 -5.88 5.53 -13.25
N PRO A 131 -4.54 5.52 -13.13
CA PRO A 131 -3.86 4.70 -12.13
C PRO A 131 -4.14 5.16 -10.69
N ASP A 132 -4.48 6.42 -10.47
CA ASP A 132 -4.75 6.95 -9.13
C ASP A 132 -6.14 6.51 -8.66
N ALA A 133 -7.15 6.56 -9.53
CA ALA A 133 -8.46 5.99 -9.25
C ALA A 133 -8.41 4.47 -9.11
N ALA A 134 -7.60 3.78 -9.92
CA ALA A 134 -7.39 2.34 -9.80
C ALA A 134 -6.78 1.99 -8.44
N LEU A 135 -5.73 2.70 -8.02
CA LEU A 135 -5.08 2.48 -6.73
C LEU A 135 -6.04 2.70 -5.55
N ALA A 136 -6.87 3.74 -5.60
CA ALA A 136 -7.86 4.01 -4.57
C ALA A 136 -8.93 2.91 -4.48
N ALA A 137 -9.41 2.42 -5.62
CA ALA A 137 -10.40 1.34 -5.66
C ALA A 137 -9.83 -0.01 -5.21
N ASP A 138 -8.56 -0.30 -5.52
CA ASP A 138 -7.84 -1.47 -5.02
C ASP A 138 -7.65 -1.42 -3.50
N ASP A 139 -7.30 -0.23 -2.96
CA ASP A 139 -7.25 0.00 -1.51
C ASP A 139 -8.60 -0.26 -0.84
N GLU A 140 -9.70 0.28 -1.40
CA GLU A 140 -11.06 0.04 -0.90
C GLU A 140 -11.39 -1.46 -0.88
N PHE A 141 -11.04 -2.20 -1.93
CA PHE A 141 -11.28 -3.63 -2.02
C PHE A 141 -10.60 -4.40 -0.89
N HIS A 142 -9.30 -4.18 -0.71
CA HIS A 142 -8.51 -4.91 0.27
C HIS A 142 -8.82 -4.50 1.71
N ALA A 143 -9.20 -3.24 1.95
CA ALA A 143 -9.55 -2.73 3.27
C ALA A 143 -10.73 -3.48 3.89
N VAL A 144 -11.72 -3.89 3.09
CA VAL A 144 -12.91 -4.61 3.59
C VAL A 144 -12.52 -5.87 4.38
N ALA A 145 -11.66 -6.71 3.82
CA ALA A 145 -11.24 -7.94 4.50
C ALA A 145 -10.36 -7.65 5.73
N VAL A 146 -9.50 -6.63 5.66
CA VAL A 146 -8.67 -6.19 6.79
C VAL A 146 -9.55 -5.71 7.95
N GLU A 147 -10.57 -4.90 7.68
CA GLU A 147 -11.52 -4.41 8.68
C GLU A 147 -12.37 -5.56 9.26
N ALA A 148 -12.92 -6.43 8.39
CA ALA A 148 -13.73 -7.58 8.81
C ALA A 148 -12.93 -8.62 9.63
N SER A 149 -11.61 -8.70 9.46
CA SER A 149 -10.73 -9.54 10.28
C SER A 149 -10.73 -9.13 11.75
N ALA A 150 -11.06 -7.87 12.06
CA ALA A 150 -11.00 -7.26 13.38
C ALA A 150 -9.63 -7.41 14.08
N ASN A 151 -8.55 -7.67 13.32
CA ASN A 151 -7.20 -7.83 13.82
C ASN A 151 -6.38 -6.55 13.63
N PRO A 152 -6.19 -5.73 14.69
CA PRO A 152 -5.51 -4.44 14.55
C PRO A 152 -4.03 -4.55 14.15
N TYR A 153 -3.40 -5.69 14.39
CA TYR A 153 -2.00 -5.90 14.04
C TYR A 153 -1.80 -6.10 12.54
N ILE A 154 -2.79 -6.67 11.83
CA ILE A 154 -2.75 -6.78 10.36
C ILE A 154 -2.68 -5.38 9.75
N ALA A 155 -3.61 -4.49 10.13
CA ALA A 155 -3.63 -3.11 9.64
C ALA A 155 -2.32 -2.37 9.96
N ALA A 156 -1.78 -2.53 11.18
CA ALA A 156 -0.54 -1.88 11.59
C ALA A 156 0.68 -2.35 10.78
N VAL A 157 0.79 -3.63 10.46
CA VAL A 157 1.86 -4.16 9.60
C VAL A 157 1.70 -3.67 8.16
N LEU A 158 0.47 -3.73 7.62
CA LEU A 158 0.19 -3.26 6.25
C LEU A 158 0.48 -1.76 6.09
N GLU A 159 0.20 -0.93 7.10
CA GLU A 159 0.53 0.50 7.07
C GLU A 159 2.04 0.74 6.85
N GLN A 160 2.90 -0.17 7.32
CA GLN A 160 4.35 -0.05 7.18
C GLN A 160 4.86 -0.52 5.82
N VAL A 161 4.32 -1.60 5.27
CA VAL A 161 4.87 -2.24 4.05
C VAL A 161 4.19 -1.79 2.76
N THR A 162 2.89 -1.49 2.80
CA THR A 162 2.10 -1.11 1.62
C THR A 162 2.61 0.15 0.90
N PRO A 163 3.09 1.22 1.57
CA PRO A 163 3.52 2.43 0.89
C PRO A 163 4.61 2.22 -0.17
N VAL A 164 5.55 1.29 0.07
CA VAL A 164 6.59 0.95 -0.91
C VAL A 164 5.98 0.28 -2.15
N LEU A 165 4.98 -0.58 -1.95
CA LEU A 165 4.31 -1.33 -3.01
C LEU A 165 3.43 -0.44 -3.88
N ARG A 166 2.78 0.58 -3.31
CA ARG A 166 1.87 1.49 -4.03
C ARG A 166 2.52 2.20 -5.20
N ARG A 167 3.80 2.48 -5.13
CA ARG A 167 4.56 3.06 -6.25
C ARG A 167 4.66 2.10 -7.44
N LEU A 168 4.84 0.81 -7.19
CA LEU A 168 4.90 -0.23 -8.22
C LEU A 168 3.50 -0.56 -8.75
N GLU A 169 2.50 -0.63 -7.88
CA GLU A 169 1.10 -0.82 -8.29
C GLU A 169 0.63 0.30 -9.20
N ARG A 170 0.96 1.56 -8.88
CA ARG A 170 0.63 2.70 -9.73
C ARG A 170 1.24 2.57 -11.13
N ILE A 171 2.51 2.15 -11.23
CA ILE A 171 3.17 1.89 -12.51
C ILE A 171 2.47 0.76 -13.26
N ARG A 172 2.13 -0.33 -12.56
CA ARG A 172 1.43 -1.47 -13.14
C ARG A 172 0.02 -1.12 -13.59
N PHE A 173 -0.74 -0.36 -12.82
CA PHE A 173 -2.10 0.05 -13.16
C PHE A 173 -2.14 1.07 -14.30
N ALA A 174 -1.07 1.82 -14.53
CA ALA A 174 -0.90 2.63 -15.73
C ALA A 174 -0.68 1.79 -17.00
N SER A 175 -0.32 0.50 -16.86
CA SER A 175 -0.18 -0.47 -17.95
C SER A 175 -1.41 -1.38 -18.06
N ARG A 176 -1.46 -2.22 -19.12
CA ARG A 176 -2.54 -3.23 -19.26
C ARG A 176 -2.45 -4.40 -18.30
N ASP A 177 -1.34 -4.56 -17.59
CA ASP A 177 -1.08 -5.72 -16.72
C ASP A 177 -1.96 -5.74 -15.46
N GLY A 178 -2.53 -4.58 -15.06
CA GLY A 178 -3.46 -4.48 -13.95
C GLY A 178 -4.77 -5.27 -14.12
N ARG A 179 -5.20 -5.56 -15.35
CA ARG A 179 -6.50 -6.22 -15.62
C ARG A 179 -6.61 -7.63 -15.04
N HIS A 180 -5.50 -8.34 -14.86
CA HIS A 180 -5.51 -9.66 -14.25
C HIS A 180 -6.01 -9.64 -12.79
N SER A 181 -5.73 -8.55 -12.07
CA SER A 181 -6.17 -8.39 -10.68
C SER A 181 -7.69 -8.34 -10.53
N VAL A 182 -8.42 -7.82 -11.52
CA VAL A 182 -9.91 -7.82 -11.52
C VAL A 182 -10.47 -9.24 -11.36
N ALA A 183 -9.95 -10.20 -12.14
CA ALA A 183 -10.37 -11.60 -12.09
C ALA A 183 -9.95 -12.27 -10.76
N LEU A 184 -8.81 -11.92 -10.21
CA LEU A 184 -8.36 -12.44 -8.92
C LEU A 184 -9.23 -11.90 -7.76
N HIS A 185 -9.65 -10.64 -7.81
CA HIS A 185 -10.61 -10.08 -6.87
C HIS A 185 -11.95 -10.82 -6.91
N GLU A 186 -12.47 -11.14 -8.10
CA GLU A 186 -13.70 -11.96 -8.23
C GLU A 186 -13.54 -13.34 -7.59
N GLN A 187 -12.36 -13.98 -7.74
CA GLN A 187 -12.09 -15.27 -7.09
C GLN A 187 -12.08 -15.13 -5.56
N ILE A 188 -11.49 -14.08 -5.01
CA ILE A 188 -11.50 -13.83 -3.56
C ILE A 188 -12.95 -13.68 -3.08
N ILE A 189 -13.77 -12.84 -3.75
CA ILE A 189 -15.17 -12.64 -3.40
C ILE A 189 -15.95 -13.97 -3.42
N ALA A 190 -15.82 -14.73 -4.50
CA ALA A 190 -16.54 -15.99 -4.67
C ALA A 190 -16.17 -17.01 -3.58
N ARG A 191 -14.89 -17.07 -3.16
CA ARG A 191 -14.45 -17.93 -2.06
C ARG A 191 -14.98 -17.45 -0.71
N CYS A 192 -14.99 -16.14 -0.48
CA CYS A 192 -15.60 -15.57 0.73
C CYS A 192 -17.08 -15.89 0.83
N GLU A 193 -17.85 -15.79 -0.27
CA GLU A 193 -19.27 -16.15 -0.32
C GLU A 193 -19.53 -17.64 -0.05
N ALA A 194 -18.61 -18.49 -0.52
CA ALA A 194 -18.71 -19.93 -0.28
C ALA A 194 -18.27 -20.33 1.15
N GLY A 195 -17.77 -19.38 1.97
CA GLY A 195 -17.20 -19.70 3.29
C GLY A 195 -15.89 -20.50 3.23
N ASP A 196 -15.22 -20.52 2.06
CA ASP A 196 -13.97 -21.24 1.83
C ASP A 196 -12.78 -20.39 2.32
N SER A 197 -12.52 -20.42 3.62
CA SER A 197 -11.48 -19.63 4.28
C SER A 197 -10.08 -19.89 3.69
N GLU A 198 -9.74 -21.17 3.47
CA GLU A 198 -8.44 -21.57 2.93
C GLU A 198 -8.27 -21.15 1.47
N GLY A 199 -9.31 -21.33 0.65
CA GLY A 199 -9.30 -20.94 -0.74
C GLY A 199 -9.28 -19.43 -0.92
N ALA A 200 -10.05 -18.68 -0.12
CA ALA A 200 -10.09 -17.22 -0.13
C ALA A 200 -8.73 -16.64 0.29
N GLY A 201 -8.13 -17.15 1.35
CA GLY A 201 -6.80 -16.72 1.80
C GLY A 201 -5.73 -16.98 0.75
N ARG A 202 -5.70 -18.18 0.13
CA ARG A 202 -4.76 -18.47 -0.97
C ARG A 202 -4.95 -17.50 -2.15
N ALA A 203 -6.21 -17.25 -2.57
CA ALA A 203 -6.48 -16.33 -3.66
C ALA A 203 -5.99 -14.90 -3.34
N ALA A 204 -6.17 -14.43 -2.11
CA ALA A 204 -5.66 -13.13 -1.66
C ALA A 204 -4.13 -13.08 -1.73
N ARG A 205 -3.43 -14.10 -1.22
CA ARG A 205 -1.97 -14.20 -1.31
C ARG A 205 -1.50 -14.18 -2.76
N ASP A 206 -2.11 -15.00 -3.61
CA ASP A 206 -1.71 -15.15 -5.01
C ASP A 206 -1.93 -13.85 -5.80
N ASN A 207 -2.98 -13.08 -5.49
CA ASN A 207 -3.18 -11.75 -6.04
C ASN A 207 -1.97 -10.84 -5.76
N TRP A 208 -1.50 -10.78 -4.53
CA TRP A 208 -0.34 -9.97 -4.16
C TRP A 208 0.95 -10.43 -4.86
N HIS A 209 1.14 -11.73 -5.07
CA HIS A 209 2.32 -12.25 -5.78
C HIS A 209 2.37 -11.88 -7.26
N THR A 210 1.27 -11.39 -7.84
CA THR A 210 1.26 -10.91 -9.23
C THR A 210 1.90 -9.52 -9.42
N LEU A 211 2.11 -8.76 -8.34
CA LEU A 211 2.61 -7.38 -8.43
C LEU A 211 4.03 -7.32 -9.01
N ILE A 212 4.92 -8.19 -8.53
CA ILE A 212 6.30 -8.28 -9.03
C ILE A 212 6.47 -9.71 -9.54
N ALA A 213 6.55 -9.88 -10.86
CA ALA A 213 6.78 -11.19 -11.47
C ALA A 213 8.04 -11.85 -10.87
N ALA A 214 7.98 -13.15 -10.62
CA ALA A 214 9.19 -13.91 -10.31
C ALA A 214 10.22 -13.69 -11.42
N PRO A 215 11.54 -13.58 -11.14
CA PRO A 215 12.54 -13.60 -12.19
C PRO A 215 12.33 -14.90 -12.96
N GLU A 216 12.20 -14.80 -14.29
CA GLU A 216 12.25 -15.98 -15.13
C GLU A 216 13.51 -16.76 -14.73
N ALA A 217 13.33 -18.03 -14.35
CA ALA A 217 14.46 -18.91 -14.11
C ALA A 217 15.22 -18.94 -15.44
N THR A 218 16.36 -18.25 -15.51
CA THR A 218 17.30 -18.43 -16.59
C THR A 218 17.67 -19.90 -16.55
N GLU A 219 17.11 -20.69 -17.46
CA GLU A 219 17.64 -22.02 -17.76
C GLU A 219 19.12 -21.80 -18.14
N SER A 220 19.97 -22.00 -17.15
CA SER A 220 21.39 -22.21 -17.39
C SER A 220 21.51 -23.48 -18.20
N GLY A 221 21.44 -23.31 -19.53
CA GLY A 221 21.82 -24.34 -20.45
C GLY A 221 23.31 -24.63 -20.25
N GLU A 222 23.61 -25.58 -19.43
CA GLU A 222 24.81 -26.36 -19.49
C GLU A 222 24.83 -27.01 -20.87
N ARG A 223 25.46 -26.33 -21.84
CA ARG A 223 26.00 -27.03 -23.00
C ARG A 223 27.39 -27.49 -22.59
N ASP A 224 27.41 -28.65 -22.02
CA ASP A 224 28.58 -29.50 -22.02
C ASP A 224 28.97 -29.74 -23.51
N ALA A 225 30.07 -29.17 -23.90
CA ALA A 225 30.72 -29.48 -25.19
C ALA A 225 31.85 -30.46 -24.88
N GLY A 226 31.65 -31.71 -25.32
CA GLY A 226 32.68 -32.73 -25.38
C GLY A 226 33.89 -32.36 -26.26
#